data_6ebedac616b230380b53b76743908407
#
_entry.id   6ebedac616b230380b53b76743908407
#
_cell.length_a   1.000
_cell.length_b   1.000
_cell.length_c   1.000
_cell.angle_alpha   90.00
_cell.angle_beta   90.00
_cell.angle_gamma   90.00
#
_symmetry.space_group_name_H-M   'P 1'
#
loop_
_entity.id
_entity.type
_entity.pdbx_description
1 polymer ?
#
loop_
_entity_poly.entity_id
_entity_poly.type
_entity_poly.pdbx_seq_one_letter_code
_entity_poly.pdbx_strand_id
1 'polypeptide(L)'
;MADGKARIDEGAFTEVAFDFAAGPVGPEKAIALVPRGADGAERYPVLVALHGRGESVRGIEAGARGWVDDYDLGRAISRLRSPPLMREDFRGFVDDARLARINASLAARPFRGLIVVCPWVPDILSSRDRSSLDAALPFGDFVVDHLLPRVVAETPARDERTANGIDGVSLGGRAALIVGLAHADRFGAIGTLQAAVQDNEAGAIAARARAALANGALRIRLVTSDRDPFAGAIAQLHSAFDEGRIDHEYLVIPGPHDYAFNRGPGGIEMLLWHDRVLRGEPPL
;
A
#
# COMPACT_ATOMS: atom_id res chain seq x y z
N MET A 1 -26.81 -19.77 7.94
CA MET A 1 -25.54 -20.38 7.47
C MET A 1 -24.44 -19.66 8.20
N ALA A 2 -23.62 -20.36 8.97
CA ALA A 2 -22.61 -19.75 9.83
C ALA A 2 -21.46 -19.21 8.98
N ASP A 3 -21.22 -17.91 9.08
CA ASP A 3 -20.02 -17.25 8.55
C ASP A 3 -18.79 -17.87 9.24
N GLY A 4 -18.10 -18.73 8.51
CA GLY A 4 -16.83 -19.27 8.95
C GLY A 4 -15.79 -18.15 8.94
N LYS A 5 -15.60 -17.47 10.07
CA LYS A 5 -14.39 -16.66 10.31
C LYS A 5 -13.19 -17.60 10.16
N ALA A 6 -12.49 -17.47 9.02
CA ALA A 6 -11.19 -18.12 8.85
C ALA A 6 -10.33 -17.71 10.04
N ARG A 7 -9.78 -18.69 10.79
CA ARG A 7 -8.83 -18.43 11.86
C ARG A 7 -7.67 -17.64 11.25
N ILE A 8 -7.50 -16.38 11.69
CA ILE A 8 -6.28 -15.62 11.47
C ILE A 8 -5.19 -16.43 12.16
N ASP A 9 -4.14 -16.74 11.42
CA ASP A 9 -2.96 -17.39 12.02
C ASP A 9 -2.24 -16.36 12.89
N GLU A 10 -2.65 -16.29 14.15
CA GLU A 10 -2.03 -15.42 15.17
C GLU A 10 -0.52 -15.72 15.35
N GLY A 11 -0.03 -16.80 14.73
CA GLY A 11 1.39 -17.17 14.67
C GLY A 11 2.19 -16.41 13.62
N ALA A 12 1.56 -15.79 12.60
CA ALA A 12 2.29 -15.24 11.44
C ALA A 12 2.90 -13.86 11.70
N PHE A 13 2.33 -13.05 12.59
CA PHE A 13 2.78 -11.69 12.90
C PHE A 13 2.44 -11.28 14.35
N THR A 14 3.04 -10.18 14.78
CA THR A 14 2.71 -9.48 16.03
C THR A 14 2.23 -8.08 15.68
N GLU A 15 1.16 -7.61 16.33
CA GLU A 15 0.72 -6.23 16.23
C GLU A 15 1.52 -5.34 17.19
N VAL A 16 1.99 -4.20 16.69
CA VAL A 16 2.66 -3.15 17.47
C VAL A 16 1.90 -1.84 17.22
N ALA A 17 1.47 -1.19 18.29
CA ALA A 17 0.79 0.10 18.21
C ALA A 17 1.77 1.26 18.42
N PHE A 18 1.64 2.31 17.61
CA PHE A 18 2.39 3.55 17.71
C PHE A 18 1.42 4.70 17.96
N ASP A 19 1.50 5.32 19.12
CA ASP A 19 0.72 6.51 19.48
C ASP A 19 1.61 7.73 19.44
N PHE A 20 1.11 8.84 18.85
CA PHE A 20 1.78 10.10 18.77
C PHE A 20 0.86 11.21 19.35
N ALA A 21 1.40 12.00 20.28
CA ALA A 21 0.64 13.09 20.91
C ALA A 21 0.35 14.25 19.93
N ALA A 22 1.16 14.38 18.89
CA ALA A 22 1.03 15.42 17.87
C ALA A 22 1.36 14.86 16.48
N GLY A 23 0.61 15.29 15.50
CA GLY A 23 0.76 15.03 14.07
C GLY A 23 0.21 16.20 13.27
N PRO A 24 -0.01 16.07 11.96
CA PRO A 24 -0.39 17.17 11.08
C PRO A 24 -1.75 17.81 11.41
N VAL A 25 -2.66 17.04 11.98
CA VAL A 25 -4.02 17.50 12.32
C VAL A 25 -4.42 17.23 13.77
N GLY A 26 -3.47 16.83 14.62
CA GLY A 26 -3.70 16.45 16.02
C GLY A 26 -2.95 15.20 16.41
N PRO A 27 -3.43 14.43 17.40
CA PRO A 27 -2.87 13.13 17.72
C PRO A 27 -2.90 12.18 16.52
N GLU A 28 -1.95 11.26 16.46
CA GLU A 28 -1.83 10.26 15.38
C GLU A 28 -1.63 8.86 15.96
N LYS A 29 -2.03 7.86 15.19
CA LYS A 29 -1.85 6.45 15.53
C LYS A 29 -1.48 5.64 14.30
N ALA A 30 -0.63 4.63 14.49
CA ALA A 30 -0.38 3.59 13.50
C ALA A 30 -0.39 2.21 14.15
N ILE A 31 -0.79 1.20 13.39
CA ILE A 31 -0.66 -0.22 13.76
C ILE A 31 0.34 -0.86 12.80
N ALA A 32 1.34 -1.55 13.33
CA ALA A 32 2.25 -2.33 12.51
C ALA A 32 1.99 -3.83 12.68
N LEU A 33 1.94 -4.55 11.57
CA LEU A 33 2.00 -6.01 11.52
C LEU A 33 3.46 -6.41 11.27
N VAL A 34 4.10 -6.94 12.31
CA VAL A 34 5.52 -7.32 12.31
C VAL A 34 5.62 -8.83 12.14
N PRO A 35 6.28 -9.36 11.08
CA PRO A 35 6.45 -10.79 10.89
C PRO A 35 7.18 -11.42 12.08
N ARG A 36 6.76 -12.61 12.49
CA ARG A 36 7.53 -13.40 13.47
C ARG A 36 8.63 -14.16 12.73
N GLY A 37 9.87 -13.78 12.96
CA GLY A 37 11.05 -14.49 12.47
C GLY A 37 11.40 -15.67 13.37
N ALA A 38 11.96 -16.72 12.79
CA ALA A 38 12.30 -17.95 13.52
C ALA A 38 13.41 -17.74 14.58
N ASP A 39 14.29 -16.75 14.40
CA ASP A 39 15.49 -16.53 15.24
C ASP A 39 15.72 -15.08 15.68
N GLY A 40 14.82 -14.17 15.32
CA GLY A 40 14.90 -12.73 15.67
C GLY A 40 16.03 -11.96 14.99
N ALA A 41 16.86 -12.59 14.16
CA ALA A 41 17.97 -11.95 13.44
C ALA A 41 17.53 -11.34 12.09
N GLU A 42 16.42 -11.81 11.52
CA GLU A 42 15.92 -11.34 10.23
C GLU A 42 15.38 -9.91 10.33
N ARG A 43 15.79 -9.06 9.39
CA ARG A 43 15.26 -7.71 9.23
C ARG A 43 14.40 -7.62 7.96
N TYR A 44 13.29 -6.91 8.08
CA TYR A 44 12.24 -6.87 7.08
C TYR A 44 12.13 -5.52 6.38
N PRO A 45 11.81 -5.50 5.07
CA PRO A 45 11.36 -4.27 4.42
C PRO A 45 10.10 -3.72 5.10
N VAL A 46 9.89 -2.41 4.98
CA VAL A 46 8.75 -1.69 5.53
C VAL A 46 7.81 -1.27 4.41
N LEU A 47 6.53 -1.53 4.57
CA LEU A 47 5.46 -1.02 3.72
C LEU A 47 4.55 -0.13 4.57
N VAL A 48 4.45 1.15 4.23
CA VAL A 48 3.42 2.06 4.76
C VAL A 48 2.16 1.88 3.93
N ALA A 49 1.10 1.31 4.54
CA ALA A 49 -0.16 0.99 3.88
C ALA A 49 -1.27 1.97 4.30
N LEU A 50 -1.71 2.81 3.37
CA LEU A 50 -2.64 3.90 3.61
C LEU A 50 -4.08 3.46 3.28
N HIS A 51 -4.99 3.64 4.24
CA HIS A 51 -6.40 3.28 4.09
C HIS A 51 -7.22 4.30 3.28
N GLY A 52 -8.46 3.96 2.93
CA GLY A 52 -9.36 4.82 2.19
C GLY A 52 -10.05 5.89 3.05
N ARG A 53 -10.88 6.72 2.40
CA ARG A 53 -11.60 7.83 3.04
C ARG A 53 -12.62 7.35 4.08
N GLY A 54 -13.22 6.18 3.88
CA GLY A 54 -14.17 5.60 4.83
C GLY A 54 -13.59 5.47 6.24
N GLU A 55 -12.34 5.06 6.33
CA GLU A 55 -11.59 4.89 7.58
C GLU A 55 -11.16 6.25 8.17
N SER A 56 -10.76 7.21 7.30
CA SER A 56 -10.39 8.57 7.75
C SER A 56 -11.49 9.22 8.58
N VAL A 57 -12.74 9.13 8.13
CA VAL A 57 -13.88 9.79 8.78
C VAL A 57 -14.36 9.09 10.05
N ARG A 58 -13.91 7.86 10.31
CA ARG A 58 -14.21 7.12 11.56
C ARG A 58 -13.28 7.46 12.71
N GLY A 59 -12.28 8.31 12.46
CA GLY A 59 -11.33 8.78 13.46
C GLY A 59 -10.11 7.89 13.62
N ILE A 60 -9.20 8.33 14.46
CA ILE A 60 -7.82 7.83 14.57
C ILE A 60 -7.77 6.35 14.93
N GLU A 61 -8.51 5.92 15.96
CA GLU A 61 -8.49 4.55 16.45
C GLU A 61 -9.00 3.54 15.41
N ALA A 62 -10.16 3.81 14.83
CA ALA A 62 -10.77 2.93 13.84
C ALA A 62 -10.03 3.00 12.49
N GLY A 63 -9.56 4.19 12.12
CA GLY A 63 -8.87 4.40 10.86
C GLY A 63 -7.51 3.70 10.80
N ALA A 64 -6.68 3.81 11.86
CA ALA A 64 -5.40 3.12 11.92
C ALA A 64 -5.55 1.57 11.81
N ARG A 65 -6.71 1.04 12.15
CA ARG A 65 -7.03 -0.39 12.02
C ARG A 65 -7.68 -0.77 10.68
N GLY A 66 -7.90 0.17 9.77
CA GLY A 66 -8.60 -0.06 8.51
C GLY A 66 -8.05 -1.23 7.69
N TRP A 67 -6.72 -1.30 7.51
CA TRP A 67 -6.08 -2.43 6.83
C TRP A 67 -6.18 -3.73 7.62
N VAL A 68 -6.10 -3.67 8.94
CA VAL A 68 -6.12 -4.86 9.81
C VAL A 68 -7.54 -5.45 9.90
N ASP A 69 -8.52 -4.60 10.27
CA ASP A 69 -9.87 -5.07 10.60
C ASP A 69 -10.81 -5.05 9.38
N ASP A 70 -10.78 -3.96 8.59
CA ASP A 70 -11.72 -3.79 7.49
C ASP A 70 -11.27 -4.46 6.20
N TYR A 71 -9.97 -4.45 5.90
CA TYR A 71 -9.42 -5.01 4.67
C TYR A 71 -8.79 -6.41 4.87
N ASP A 72 -8.87 -6.96 6.09
CA ASP A 72 -8.49 -8.34 6.40
C ASP A 72 -7.04 -8.68 6.02
N LEU A 73 -6.12 -7.74 6.28
CA LEU A 73 -4.72 -7.82 5.86
C LEU A 73 -4.02 -9.05 6.43
N GLY A 74 -4.35 -9.43 7.66
CA GLY A 74 -3.82 -10.63 8.31
C GLY A 74 -4.12 -11.90 7.52
N ARG A 75 -5.33 -12.00 6.95
CA ARG A 75 -5.69 -13.13 6.06
C ARG A 75 -4.85 -13.11 4.78
N ALA A 76 -4.65 -11.96 4.16
CA ALA A 76 -3.82 -11.85 2.96
C ALA A 76 -2.37 -12.32 3.22
N ILE A 77 -1.77 -11.90 4.35
CA ILE A 77 -0.46 -12.35 4.80
C ILE A 77 -0.43 -13.87 4.99
N SER A 78 -1.40 -14.43 5.70
CA SER A 78 -1.48 -15.87 5.98
C SER A 78 -1.62 -16.69 4.69
N ARG A 79 -2.44 -16.22 3.73
CA ARG A 79 -2.63 -16.89 2.45
C ARG A 79 -1.37 -16.86 1.58
N LEU A 80 -0.67 -15.72 1.52
CA LEU A 80 0.60 -15.59 0.80
C LEU A 80 1.70 -16.51 1.36
N ARG A 81 1.66 -16.80 2.65
CA ARG A 81 2.59 -17.75 3.30
C ARG A 81 2.23 -19.23 3.08
N SER A 82 1.01 -19.50 2.65
CA SER A 82 0.48 -20.87 2.50
C SER A 82 -0.11 -21.09 1.09
N PRO A 83 0.69 -20.96 0.01
CA PRO A 83 0.24 -21.24 -1.35
C PRO A 83 -0.11 -22.74 -1.52
N PRO A 84 -0.90 -23.11 -2.56
CA PRO A 84 -1.38 -22.23 -3.60
C PRO A 84 -2.54 -21.34 -3.14
N LEU A 85 -2.62 -20.12 -3.72
CA LEU A 85 -3.79 -19.28 -3.59
C LEU A 85 -4.92 -19.84 -4.47
N MET A 86 -6.14 -19.59 -4.04
CA MET A 86 -7.36 -19.98 -4.72
C MET A 86 -8.15 -18.76 -5.17
N ARG A 87 -9.12 -18.93 -6.07
CA ARG A 87 -9.98 -17.84 -6.55
C ARG A 87 -10.74 -17.13 -5.42
N GLU A 88 -11.10 -17.87 -4.37
CA GLU A 88 -11.77 -17.38 -3.16
C GLU A 88 -10.89 -16.41 -2.35
N ASP A 89 -9.57 -16.55 -2.42
CA ASP A 89 -8.64 -15.62 -1.76
C ASP A 89 -8.71 -14.23 -2.39
N PHE A 90 -9.07 -14.16 -3.67
CA PHE A 90 -9.31 -12.93 -4.42
C PHE A 90 -10.79 -12.52 -4.43
N ARG A 91 -11.65 -13.12 -3.60
CA ARG A 91 -13.10 -12.88 -3.64
C ARG A 91 -13.73 -13.06 -5.02
N GLY A 92 -13.12 -13.90 -5.86
CA GLY A 92 -13.52 -14.11 -7.25
C GLY A 92 -12.95 -13.10 -8.26
N PHE A 93 -12.30 -12.03 -7.78
CA PHE A 93 -11.77 -10.96 -8.64
C PHE A 93 -10.35 -11.26 -9.15
N VAL A 94 -10.21 -12.36 -9.83
CA VAL A 94 -8.97 -12.79 -10.48
C VAL A 94 -9.30 -13.68 -11.69
N ASP A 95 -8.62 -13.49 -12.79
CA ASP A 95 -8.68 -14.43 -13.91
C ASP A 95 -7.70 -15.60 -13.70
N ASP A 96 -7.92 -16.68 -14.47
CA ASP A 96 -7.12 -17.91 -14.32
C ASP A 96 -5.65 -17.70 -14.66
N ALA A 97 -5.35 -16.86 -15.65
CA ALA A 97 -3.97 -16.60 -16.06
C ALA A 97 -3.20 -15.84 -14.96
N ARG A 98 -3.83 -14.83 -14.35
CA ARG A 98 -3.25 -14.07 -13.23
C ARG A 98 -3.04 -14.97 -12.01
N LEU A 99 -4.05 -15.77 -11.65
CA LEU A 99 -3.96 -16.72 -10.53
C LEU A 99 -2.82 -17.73 -10.73
N ALA A 100 -2.71 -18.29 -11.94
CA ALA A 100 -1.63 -19.22 -12.28
C ALA A 100 -0.24 -18.57 -12.17
N ARG A 101 -0.09 -17.33 -12.66
CA ARG A 101 1.17 -16.57 -12.55
C ARG A 101 1.56 -16.29 -11.10
N ILE A 102 0.60 -15.87 -10.26
CA ILE A 102 0.85 -15.62 -8.84
C ILE A 102 1.31 -16.90 -8.15
N ASN A 103 0.61 -18.02 -8.37
CA ASN A 103 0.97 -19.30 -7.77
C ASN A 103 2.32 -19.83 -8.27
N ALA A 104 2.63 -19.69 -9.55
CA ALA A 104 3.95 -20.05 -10.09
C ALA A 104 5.06 -19.16 -9.47
N SER A 105 4.81 -17.87 -9.31
CA SER A 105 5.74 -16.96 -8.63
C SER A 105 5.96 -17.34 -7.16
N LEU A 106 4.90 -17.67 -6.43
CA LEU A 106 5.00 -18.08 -5.03
C LEU A 106 5.71 -19.43 -4.85
N ALA A 107 5.52 -20.37 -5.79
CA ALA A 107 6.23 -21.64 -5.78
C ALA A 107 7.73 -21.47 -6.05
N ALA A 108 8.10 -20.60 -6.98
CA ALA A 108 9.51 -20.33 -7.30
C ALA A 108 10.21 -19.45 -6.26
N ARG A 109 9.49 -18.51 -5.69
CA ARG A 109 9.95 -17.50 -4.71
C ARG A 109 8.89 -17.31 -3.64
N PRO A 110 8.95 -18.03 -2.51
CA PRO A 110 8.00 -17.90 -1.42
C PRO A 110 7.89 -16.45 -0.90
N PHE A 111 6.71 -16.08 -0.42
CA PHE A 111 6.50 -14.79 0.26
C PHE A 111 7.28 -14.77 1.58
N ARG A 112 8.17 -13.80 1.75
CA ARG A 112 9.06 -13.70 2.92
C ARG A 112 8.53 -12.75 3.99
N GLY A 113 7.58 -11.90 3.64
CA GLY A 113 6.93 -10.98 4.57
C GLY A 113 7.56 -9.59 4.60
N LEU A 114 6.77 -8.68 5.12
CA LEU A 114 7.05 -7.25 5.27
C LEU A 114 6.59 -6.82 6.66
N ILE A 115 7.19 -5.79 7.23
CA ILE A 115 6.54 -5.01 8.27
C ILE A 115 5.56 -4.09 7.56
N VAL A 116 4.25 -4.27 7.83
CA VAL A 116 3.22 -3.43 7.22
C VAL A 116 2.72 -2.45 8.28
N VAL A 117 2.95 -1.17 8.04
CA VAL A 117 2.60 -0.08 8.96
C VAL A 117 1.38 0.65 8.43
N CYS A 118 0.31 0.67 9.21
CA CYS A 118 -0.99 1.21 8.86
C CYS A 118 -1.28 2.45 9.71
N PRO A 119 -0.84 3.67 9.30
CA PRO A 119 -1.20 4.89 10.02
C PRO A 119 -2.64 5.28 9.71
N TRP A 120 -3.27 6.01 10.64
CA TRP A 120 -4.45 6.77 10.29
C TRP A 120 -4.09 7.87 9.28
N VAL A 121 -4.92 8.00 8.25
CA VAL A 121 -4.74 9.00 7.19
C VAL A 121 -5.81 10.08 7.36
N PRO A 122 -5.46 11.36 7.57
CA PRO A 122 -6.45 12.42 7.64
C PRO A 122 -7.21 12.58 6.31
N ASP A 123 -8.45 13.07 6.37
CA ASP A 123 -9.25 13.29 5.16
C ASP A 123 -8.72 14.49 4.36
N ILE A 124 -7.65 14.27 3.61
CA ILE A 124 -7.01 15.27 2.73
C ILE A 124 -7.94 15.80 1.63
N LEU A 125 -9.06 15.11 1.35
CA LEU A 125 -10.06 15.55 0.37
C LEU A 125 -11.12 16.48 0.99
N SER A 126 -11.17 16.63 2.30
CA SER A 126 -12.09 17.53 2.99
C SER A 126 -11.59 18.97 3.07
N SER A 127 -10.32 19.23 2.74
CA SER A 127 -9.74 20.56 2.70
C SER A 127 -10.50 21.48 1.74
N ARG A 128 -10.51 22.79 1.99
CA ARG A 128 -11.17 23.76 1.09
C ARG A 128 -10.58 23.76 -0.31
N ASP A 129 -9.31 23.39 -0.41
CA ASP A 129 -8.60 23.19 -1.67
C ASP A 129 -8.45 21.68 -1.96
N ARG A 130 -9.59 21.03 -2.30
CA ARG A 130 -9.64 19.61 -2.63
C ARG A 130 -8.81 19.23 -3.87
N SER A 131 -8.46 20.21 -4.70
CA SER A 131 -7.64 20.02 -5.90
C SER A 131 -6.15 20.09 -5.62
N SER A 132 -5.73 20.48 -4.41
CA SER A 132 -4.32 20.62 -4.09
C SER A 132 -3.65 19.25 -3.94
N LEU A 133 -2.67 19.00 -4.80
CA LEU A 133 -1.77 17.86 -4.66
C LEU A 133 -0.89 17.97 -3.41
N ASP A 134 -0.78 19.15 -2.81
CA ASP A 134 0.05 19.38 -1.63
C ASP A 134 -0.68 19.07 -0.31
N ALA A 135 -1.99 18.81 -0.35
CA ALA A 135 -2.78 18.52 0.84
C ALA A 135 -2.30 17.29 1.64
N ALA A 136 -1.60 16.35 1.00
CA ALA A 136 -1.03 15.18 1.66
C ALA A 136 0.38 15.40 2.22
N LEU A 137 1.07 16.51 1.89
CA LEU A 137 2.47 16.73 2.28
C LEU A 137 2.69 16.79 3.79
N PRO A 138 1.89 17.54 4.58
CA PRO A 138 2.08 17.55 6.04
C PRO A 138 1.96 16.14 6.68
N PHE A 139 1.09 15.30 6.12
CA PHE A 139 1.00 13.89 6.54
C PHE A 139 2.24 13.11 6.08
N GLY A 140 2.77 13.40 4.88
CA GLY A 140 4.02 12.82 4.39
C GLY A 140 5.21 13.14 5.29
N ASP A 141 5.36 14.39 5.68
CA ASP A 141 6.40 14.86 6.62
C ASP A 141 6.30 14.10 7.96
N PHE A 142 5.09 13.93 8.50
CA PHE A 142 4.86 13.13 9.71
C PHE A 142 5.30 11.66 9.51
N VAL A 143 4.95 11.04 8.40
CA VAL A 143 5.35 9.64 8.12
C VAL A 143 6.86 9.50 8.09
N VAL A 144 7.56 10.43 7.42
CA VAL A 144 9.00 10.35 7.20
C VAL A 144 9.80 10.76 8.43
N ASP A 145 9.39 11.80 9.15
CA ASP A 145 10.16 12.38 10.24
C ASP A 145 9.82 11.79 11.62
N HIS A 146 8.63 11.18 11.76
CA HIS A 146 8.18 10.65 13.05
C HIS A 146 7.83 9.16 13.02
N LEU A 147 7.02 8.70 12.06
CA LEU A 147 6.56 7.32 12.04
C LEU A 147 7.67 6.34 11.65
N LEU A 148 8.30 6.50 10.49
CA LEU A 148 9.35 5.59 10.02
C LEU A 148 10.52 5.46 11.00
N PRO A 149 11.07 6.55 11.59
CA PRO A 149 12.14 6.43 12.59
C PRO A 149 11.74 5.58 13.80
N ARG A 150 10.50 5.72 14.29
CA ARG A 150 10.01 4.87 15.39
C ARG A 150 9.85 3.41 14.98
N VAL A 151 9.34 3.15 13.78
CA VAL A 151 9.23 1.78 13.25
C VAL A 151 10.60 1.12 13.18
N VAL A 152 11.62 1.82 12.69
CA VAL A 152 13.00 1.31 12.64
C VAL A 152 13.57 1.07 14.03
N ALA A 153 13.31 1.95 14.98
CA ALA A 153 13.83 1.83 16.35
C ALA A 153 13.14 0.72 17.16
N GLU A 154 11.85 0.47 16.93
CA GLU A 154 11.04 -0.41 17.78
C GLU A 154 10.71 -1.77 17.15
N THR A 155 11.14 -2.01 15.89
CA THR A 155 10.86 -3.26 15.18
C THR A 155 12.10 -3.77 14.43
N PRO A 156 12.14 -5.01 13.95
CA PRO A 156 13.23 -5.51 13.10
C PRO A 156 13.18 -4.97 11.66
N ALA A 157 12.93 -3.67 11.50
CA ALA A 157 12.88 -3.02 10.20
C ALA A 157 14.28 -2.83 9.61
N ARG A 158 14.36 -2.88 8.27
CA ARG A 158 15.49 -2.38 7.51
C ARG A 158 15.36 -0.86 7.38
N ASP A 159 16.48 -0.14 7.46
CA ASP A 159 16.50 1.34 7.44
C ASP A 159 16.92 1.91 6.08
N GLU A 160 17.08 1.08 5.07
CA GLU A 160 17.49 1.57 3.75
C GLU A 160 16.29 2.05 2.93
N ARG A 161 16.46 3.15 2.19
CA ARG A 161 15.46 3.68 1.24
C ARG A 161 14.86 2.59 0.34
N THR A 162 15.71 1.71 -0.19
CA THR A 162 15.31 0.61 -1.09
C THR A 162 14.46 -0.46 -0.42
N ALA A 163 14.43 -0.48 0.92
CA ALA A 163 13.59 -1.37 1.72
C ALA A 163 12.31 -0.71 2.23
N ASN A 164 12.05 0.56 1.90
CA ASN A 164 10.85 1.29 2.28
C ASN A 164 9.91 1.45 1.08
N GLY A 165 8.68 1.04 1.24
CA GLY A 165 7.59 1.23 0.28
C GLY A 165 6.42 1.99 0.90
N ILE A 166 5.62 2.61 0.04
CA ILE A 166 4.35 3.23 0.40
C ILE A 166 3.29 2.81 -0.62
N ASP A 167 2.11 2.46 -0.15
CA ASP A 167 0.98 2.07 -0.98
C ASP A 167 -0.33 2.46 -0.28
N GLY A 168 -1.43 2.43 -0.99
CA GLY A 168 -2.71 2.72 -0.36
C GLY A 168 -3.87 2.59 -1.32
N VAL A 169 -5.09 2.60 -0.77
CA VAL A 169 -6.32 2.47 -1.53
C VAL A 169 -7.10 3.76 -1.56
N SER A 170 -7.68 4.11 -2.73
CA SER A 170 -8.58 5.26 -2.87
C SER A 170 -7.91 6.58 -2.44
N LEU A 171 -8.40 7.26 -1.40
CA LEU A 171 -7.77 8.42 -0.77
C LEU A 171 -6.33 8.08 -0.34
N GLY A 172 -6.11 6.91 0.28
CA GLY A 172 -4.78 6.45 0.66
C GLY A 172 -3.87 6.21 -0.54
N GLY A 173 -4.39 5.71 -1.67
CA GLY A 173 -3.65 5.55 -2.91
C GLY A 173 -3.20 6.89 -3.51
N ARG A 174 -4.08 7.91 -3.45
CA ARG A 174 -3.72 9.29 -3.80
C ARG A 174 -2.61 9.83 -2.87
N ALA A 175 -2.78 9.66 -1.57
CA ALA A 175 -1.79 10.10 -0.59
C ALA A 175 -0.45 9.39 -0.79
N ALA A 176 -0.44 8.05 -0.99
CA ALA A 176 0.76 7.26 -1.23
C ALA A 176 1.54 7.78 -2.45
N LEU A 177 0.84 8.08 -3.54
CA LEU A 177 1.48 8.62 -4.75
C LEU A 177 2.12 9.99 -4.49
N ILE A 178 1.40 10.91 -3.87
CA ILE A 178 1.87 12.27 -3.61
C ILE A 178 3.04 12.26 -2.61
N VAL A 179 2.87 11.58 -1.48
CA VAL A 179 3.88 11.46 -0.44
C VAL A 179 5.12 10.73 -0.93
N GLY A 180 4.94 9.59 -1.60
CA GLY A 180 6.06 8.81 -2.12
C GLY A 180 6.89 9.56 -3.16
N LEU A 181 6.26 10.37 -4.02
CA LEU A 181 6.96 11.21 -4.99
C LEU A 181 7.67 12.40 -4.34
N ALA A 182 7.07 13.01 -3.31
CA ALA A 182 7.68 14.13 -2.60
C ALA A 182 8.88 13.69 -1.76
N HIS A 183 8.81 12.49 -1.18
CA HIS A 183 9.85 11.91 -0.32
C HIS A 183 10.55 10.71 -1.00
N ALA A 184 10.86 10.84 -2.29
CA ALA A 184 11.52 9.79 -3.06
C ALA A 184 12.95 9.46 -2.58
N ASP A 185 13.51 10.26 -1.71
CA ASP A 185 14.74 9.98 -0.96
C ASP A 185 14.55 8.99 0.19
N ARG A 186 13.31 8.75 0.62
CA ARG A 186 12.94 7.83 1.72
C ARG A 186 12.26 6.55 1.24
N PHE A 187 11.62 6.58 0.07
CA PHE A 187 10.91 5.43 -0.49
C PHE A 187 11.57 4.91 -1.76
N GLY A 188 11.76 3.58 -1.86
CA GLY A 188 12.23 2.88 -3.05
C GLY A 188 11.11 2.37 -3.95
N ALA A 189 9.88 2.28 -3.41
CA ALA A 189 8.71 1.79 -4.13
C ALA A 189 7.44 2.55 -3.74
N ILE A 190 6.62 2.87 -4.74
CA ILE A 190 5.30 3.49 -4.59
C ILE A 190 4.29 2.62 -5.32
N GLY A 191 3.30 2.10 -4.59
CA GLY A 191 2.14 1.43 -5.16
C GLY A 191 0.88 2.27 -4.97
N THR A 192 -0.14 1.98 -5.78
CA THR A 192 -1.49 2.52 -5.57
C THR A 192 -2.55 1.48 -5.91
N LEU A 193 -3.62 1.47 -5.14
CA LEU A 193 -4.82 0.66 -5.38
C LEU A 193 -6.00 1.60 -5.58
N GLN A 194 -6.56 1.64 -6.80
CA GLN A 194 -7.77 2.43 -7.10
C GLN A 194 -7.67 3.88 -6.59
N ALA A 195 -6.51 4.53 -6.83
CA ALA A 195 -6.21 5.85 -6.27
C ALA A 195 -7.23 6.91 -6.67
N ALA A 196 -7.67 7.74 -5.71
CA ALA A 196 -8.60 8.84 -5.95
C ALA A 196 -7.93 10.03 -6.66
N VAL A 197 -7.31 9.76 -7.82
CA VAL A 197 -6.74 10.76 -8.73
C VAL A 197 -7.85 11.41 -9.53
N GLN A 198 -7.72 12.70 -9.83
CA GLN A 198 -8.68 13.45 -10.61
C GLN A 198 -8.24 13.61 -12.08
N ASP A 199 -9.20 13.80 -12.99
CA ASP A 199 -8.96 13.80 -14.43
C ASP A 199 -7.92 14.85 -14.90
N ASN A 200 -7.78 15.96 -14.18
CA ASN A 200 -6.87 17.05 -14.55
C ASN A 200 -5.49 16.97 -13.87
N GLU A 201 -5.19 15.92 -13.11
CA GLU A 201 -3.96 15.86 -12.28
C GLU A 201 -2.83 15.07 -12.93
N ALA A 202 -3.11 14.27 -13.95
CA ALA A 202 -2.15 13.35 -14.56
C ALA A 202 -0.82 14.02 -14.97
N GLY A 203 -0.89 15.16 -15.64
CA GLY A 203 0.31 15.90 -16.07
C GLY A 203 1.15 16.44 -14.90
N ALA A 204 0.50 16.95 -13.85
CA ALA A 204 1.18 17.45 -12.66
C ALA A 204 1.85 16.31 -11.87
N ILE A 205 1.17 15.18 -11.73
CA ILE A 205 1.73 13.98 -11.07
C ILE A 205 2.90 13.43 -11.90
N ALA A 206 2.79 13.37 -13.22
CA ALA A 206 3.89 12.94 -14.09
C ALA A 206 5.12 13.87 -14.00
N ALA A 207 4.91 15.18 -13.84
CA ALA A 207 6.01 16.12 -13.61
C ALA A 207 6.72 15.85 -12.28
N ARG A 208 5.96 15.57 -11.20
CA ARG A 208 6.53 15.18 -9.89
C ARG A 208 7.29 13.85 -9.98
N ALA A 209 6.76 12.87 -10.69
CA ALA A 209 7.42 11.58 -10.87
C ALA A 209 8.77 11.72 -11.60
N ARG A 210 8.84 12.56 -12.65
CA ARG A 210 10.11 12.87 -13.31
C ARG A 210 11.12 13.52 -12.37
N ALA A 211 10.68 14.46 -11.53
CA ALA A 211 11.55 15.09 -10.54
C ALA A 211 12.03 14.09 -9.48
N ALA A 212 11.17 13.21 -9.01
CA ALA A 212 11.50 12.16 -8.05
C ALA A 212 12.55 11.17 -8.60
N LEU A 213 12.40 10.76 -9.86
CA LEU A 213 13.32 9.83 -10.53
C LEU A 213 14.72 10.44 -10.77
N ALA A 214 14.85 11.76 -10.81
CA ALA A 214 16.15 12.41 -10.86
C ALA A 214 17.00 12.17 -9.61
N ASN A 215 16.36 11.82 -8.48
CA ASN A 215 17.03 11.51 -7.20
C ASN A 215 17.39 10.02 -7.02
N GLY A 216 17.14 9.19 -8.02
CA GLY A 216 17.47 7.76 -8.01
C GLY A 216 16.34 6.84 -8.47
N ALA A 217 16.65 5.56 -8.63
CA ALA A 217 15.69 4.57 -9.10
C ALA A 217 14.50 4.45 -8.13
N LEU A 218 13.30 4.50 -8.67
CA LEU A 218 12.03 4.38 -7.96
C LEU A 218 11.13 3.40 -8.72
N ARG A 219 10.54 2.45 -8.02
CA ARG A 219 9.57 1.53 -8.60
C ARG A 219 8.17 2.09 -8.39
N ILE A 220 7.41 2.21 -9.45
CA ILE A 220 6.04 2.74 -9.39
C ILE A 220 5.05 1.71 -9.93
N ARG A 221 3.93 1.49 -9.24
CA ARG A 221 2.84 0.65 -9.73
C ARG A 221 1.49 1.33 -9.53
N LEU A 222 0.69 1.35 -10.60
CA LEU A 222 -0.69 1.81 -10.62
C LEU A 222 -1.62 0.61 -10.78
N VAL A 223 -2.43 0.33 -9.77
CA VAL A 223 -3.47 -0.72 -9.83
C VAL A 223 -4.84 -0.08 -9.77
N THR A 224 -5.71 -0.46 -10.70
CA THR A 224 -7.12 -0.10 -10.70
C THR A 224 -7.99 -1.32 -11.00
N SER A 225 -9.30 -1.16 -11.04
CA SER A 225 -10.22 -2.22 -11.44
C SER A 225 -11.17 -1.77 -12.54
N ASP A 226 -11.78 -2.74 -13.22
CA ASP A 226 -12.67 -2.50 -14.34
C ASP A 226 -13.99 -1.78 -13.96
N ARG A 227 -14.31 -1.73 -12.67
CA ARG A 227 -15.49 -1.04 -12.12
C ARG A 227 -15.11 0.03 -11.07
N ASP A 228 -13.90 0.57 -11.18
CA ASP A 228 -13.41 1.66 -10.34
C ASP A 228 -13.86 3.01 -10.91
N PRO A 229 -14.52 3.89 -10.13
CA PRO A 229 -14.90 5.22 -10.59
C PRO A 229 -13.69 6.10 -10.98
N PHE A 230 -12.49 5.79 -10.47
CA PHE A 230 -11.26 6.50 -10.80
C PHE A 230 -10.48 5.88 -11.96
N ALA A 231 -10.95 4.76 -12.55
CA ALA A 231 -10.22 4.04 -13.61
C ALA A 231 -9.84 4.94 -14.79
N GLY A 232 -10.72 5.87 -15.20
CA GLY A 232 -10.45 6.82 -16.28
C GLY A 232 -9.30 7.77 -15.97
N ALA A 233 -9.28 8.36 -14.77
CA ALA A 233 -8.20 9.25 -14.34
C ALA A 233 -6.86 8.50 -14.14
N ILE A 234 -6.91 7.25 -13.64
CA ILE A 234 -5.72 6.41 -13.50
C ILE A 234 -5.18 6.00 -14.88
N ALA A 235 -6.03 5.72 -15.86
CA ALA A 235 -5.62 5.47 -17.24
C ALA A 235 -4.98 6.71 -17.90
N GLN A 236 -5.49 7.91 -17.63
CA GLN A 236 -4.84 9.16 -18.07
C GLN A 236 -3.47 9.33 -17.41
N LEU A 237 -3.33 8.99 -16.13
CA LEU A 237 -2.05 9.04 -15.43
C LEU A 237 -1.05 8.04 -16.02
N HIS A 238 -1.48 6.81 -16.31
CA HIS A 238 -0.69 5.81 -17.04
C HIS A 238 -0.19 6.38 -18.37
N SER A 239 -1.09 6.94 -19.20
CA SER A 239 -0.71 7.54 -20.47
C SER A 239 0.31 8.68 -20.29
N ALA A 240 0.13 9.55 -19.28
CA ALA A 240 1.06 10.64 -19.00
C ALA A 240 2.44 10.13 -18.52
N PHE A 241 2.48 8.98 -17.85
CA PHE A 241 3.74 8.32 -17.48
C PHE A 241 4.43 7.73 -18.70
N ASP A 242 3.71 7.07 -19.61
CA ASP A 242 4.25 6.55 -20.87
C ASP A 242 4.83 7.67 -21.74
N GLU A 243 4.07 8.75 -21.95
CA GLU A 243 4.52 9.93 -22.67
C GLU A 243 5.78 10.56 -22.03
N GLY A 244 5.81 10.57 -20.70
CA GLY A 244 6.93 11.04 -19.89
C GLY A 244 8.11 10.10 -19.81
N ARG A 245 8.01 8.88 -20.39
CA ARG A 245 8.99 7.79 -20.27
C ARG A 245 9.33 7.45 -18.82
N ILE A 246 8.30 7.48 -17.96
CA ILE A 246 8.40 7.09 -16.55
C ILE A 246 8.14 5.60 -16.46
N ASP A 247 9.16 4.83 -16.04
CA ASP A 247 9.03 3.38 -15.85
C ASP A 247 8.04 3.08 -14.71
N HIS A 248 7.00 2.31 -15.01
CA HIS A 248 5.95 1.95 -14.07
C HIS A 248 5.19 0.70 -14.51
N GLU A 249 4.51 0.07 -13.59
CA GLU A 249 3.56 -1.01 -13.86
C GLU A 249 2.14 -0.45 -13.83
N TYR A 250 1.32 -0.85 -14.80
CA TYR A 250 -0.11 -0.56 -14.82
C TYR A 250 -0.90 -1.86 -14.88
N LEU A 251 -1.84 -2.03 -13.95
CA LEU A 251 -2.62 -3.25 -13.83
C LEU A 251 -4.09 -2.92 -13.62
N VAL A 252 -4.96 -3.49 -14.48
CA VAL A 252 -6.41 -3.45 -14.33
C VAL A 252 -6.89 -4.83 -13.89
N ILE A 253 -7.53 -4.92 -12.74
CA ILE A 253 -8.05 -6.16 -12.15
C ILE A 253 -9.57 -6.16 -12.24
N PRO A 254 -10.25 -7.29 -12.50
CA PRO A 254 -11.69 -7.36 -12.37
C PRO A 254 -12.13 -7.03 -10.94
N GLY A 255 -13.14 -6.16 -10.76
CA GLY A 255 -13.69 -5.90 -9.44
C GLY A 255 -14.26 -4.50 -9.24
N PRO A 256 -15.04 -4.30 -8.16
CA PRO A 256 -15.59 -3.03 -7.76
C PRO A 256 -14.57 -2.18 -6.97
N HIS A 257 -14.97 -0.94 -6.65
CA HIS A 257 -14.25 -0.07 -5.71
C HIS A 257 -14.88 -0.20 -4.32
N ASP A 258 -14.58 -1.29 -3.62
CA ASP A 258 -15.18 -1.58 -2.32
C ASP A 258 -14.27 -2.44 -1.41
N TYR A 259 -14.81 -2.76 -0.22
CA TYR A 259 -14.13 -3.62 0.77
C TYR A 259 -13.84 -5.03 0.24
N ALA A 260 -14.67 -5.58 -0.64
CA ALA A 260 -14.44 -6.93 -1.18
C ALA A 260 -13.20 -6.96 -2.07
N PHE A 261 -12.96 -5.90 -2.85
CA PHE A 261 -11.72 -5.74 -3.62
C PHE A 261 -10.49 -5.66 -2.70
N ASN A 262 -10.55 -4.85 -1.64
CA ASN A 262 -9.43 -4.66 -0.72
C ASN A 262 -9.10 -5.94 0.06
N ARG A 263 -10.14 -6.70 0.48
CA ARG A 263 -10.03 -8.02 1.16
C ARG A 263 -9.58 -9.15 0.24
N GLY A 264 -9.59 -8.94 -1.05
CA GLY A 264 -9.21 -9.89 -2.08
C GLY A 264 -7.93 -9.45 -2.80
N PRO A 265 -8.04 -9.06 -4.08
CA PRO A 265 -6.86 -8.74 -4.88
C PRO A 265 -6.06 -7.56 -4.31
N GLY A 266 -6.71 -6.55 -3.72
CA GLY A 266 -6.02 -5.36 -3.21
C GLY A 266 -4.91 -5.71 -2.21
N GLY A 267 -5.23 -6.39 -1.12
CA GLY A 267 -4.24 -6.78 -0.11
C GLY A 267 -3.18 -7.75 -0.64
N ILE A 268 -3.60 -8.76 -1.43
CA ILE A 268 -2.67 -9.75 -2.00
C ILE A 268 -1.68 -9.12 -2.97
N GLU A 269 -2.17 -8.33 -3.92
CA GLU A 269 -1.35 -7.66 -4.92
C GLU A 269 -0.38 -6.65 -4.28
N MET A 270 -0.86 -5.85 -3.34
CA MET A 270 -0.04 -4.90 -2.60
C MET A 270 1.11 -5.60 -1.89
N LEU A 271 0.81 -6.60 -1.07
CA LEU A 271 1.82 -7.29 -0.27
C LEU A 271 2.84 -8.02 -1.14
N LEU A 272 2.38 -8.78 -2.14
CA LEU A 272 3.27 -9.60 -2.97
C LEU A 272 4.20 -8.73 -3.82
N TRP A 273 3.69 -7.65 -4.40
CA TRP A 273 4.53 -6.75 -5.19
C TRP A 273 5.62 -6.10 -4.34
N HIS A 274 5.25 -5.54 -3.19
CA HIS A 274 6.23 -4.90 -2.29
C HIS A 274 7.25 -5.89 -1.73
N ASP A 275 6.85 -7.12 -1.39
CA ASP A 275 7.79 -8.16 -0.98
C ASP A 275 8.87 -8.42 -2.03
N ARG A 276 8.52 -8.36 -3.32
CA ARG A 276 9.47 -8.54 -4.42
C ARG A 276 10.36 -7.31 -4.62
N VAL A 277 9.75 -6.16 -4.88
CA VAL A 277 10.50 -4.97 -5.31
C VAL A 277 11.39 -4.38 -4.22
N LEU A 278 10.96 -4.44 -2.95
CA LEU A 278 11.75 -3.98 -1.81
C LEU A 278 12.92 -4.91 -1.44
N ARG A 279 13.00 -6.07 -2.08
CA ARG A 279 14.13 -7.00 -2.00
C ARG A 279 14.99 -6.99 -3.26
N GLY A 280 14.70 -6.08 -4.21
CA GLY A 280 15.41 -6.00 -5.48
C GLY A 280 15.07 -7.13 -6.46
N GLU A 281 13.96 -7.83 -6.22
CA GLU A 281 13.50 -8.91 -7.09
C GLU A 281 12.56 -8.38 -8.20
N PRO A 282 12.49 -9.06 -9.35
CA PRO A 282 11.50 -8.72 -10.35
C PRO A 282 10.08 -8.94 -9.77
N PRO A 283 9.11 -8.06 -10.10
CA PRO A 283 7.71 -8.28 -9.76
C PRO A 283 7.12 -9.53 -10.43
N LEU A 284 5.81 -9.62 -10.55
CA LEU A 284 5.14 -10.78 -11.16
C LEU A 284 5.26 -10.81 -12.69
#